data_bfdfc50a0082a44bc29b24021f86715d
#
_entry.id   bfdfc50a0082a44bc29b24021f86715d
#
_cell.length_a   1.000
_cell.length_b   1.000
_cell.length_c   1.000
_cell.angle_alpha   90.00
_cell.angle_beta   90.00
_cell.angle_gamma   90.00
#
_symmetry.space_group_name_H-M   'P 1'
#
loop_
_entity.id
_entity.type
_entity.pdbx_description
1 polymer ?
#
loop_
_entity_poly.entity_id
_entity_poly.type
_entity_poly.pdbx_seq_one_letter_code
_entity_poly.pdbx_strand_id
1 'polypeptide(L)'
;MQSPRPINDPTGGLVGLIAIGLSLLLLLGQAFFIVPAGKVAVVTTLGKVSGGSRLPGLNFKIPFAQAIYPFDVRTQVKPEEFATLTKDLQVIEATATVKYAVRPEEAGRVFRTIASNDRDVYPRIIQPSLLKALKSVFSQYELVTIATEWNDISSLVERTVAEELDKFDYVDVRGLDLTGLQIAKEYRAAIEQKQIAEQQLLRAKTEVKIAEQEAIRYDTLNRSLDSQVLFKLFLDKWDGQTEVVPALPGTVAGSPPVIVGRRS
;
A
#
# COMPACT_ATOMS: atom_id res chain seq x y z
N MET A 1 42.69 75.37 45.72
CA MET A 1 42.36 74.08 45.07
C MET A 1 41.23 73.49 45.85
N GLN A 2 39.96 73.61 45.33
CA GLN A 2 38.77 72.97 45.92
C GLN A 2 38.54 71.61 45.24
N SER A 3 38.59 70.56 46.00
CA SER A 3 38.22 69.21 45.54
C SER A 3 36.70 69.18 45.25
N PRO A 4 36.27 68.61 44.13
CA PRO A 4 34.85 68.46 43.85
C PRO A 4 34.25 67.51 44.89
N ARG A 5 33.17 67.88 45.55
CA ARG A 5 32.37 67.05 46.45
C ARG A 5 31.63 65.99 45.55
N PRO A 6 31.64 64.73 45.97
CA PRO A 6 30.82 63.76 45.29
C PRO A 6 29.33 64.11 45.47
N ILE A 7 28.62 64.29 44.39
CA ILE A 7 27.18 64.51 44.39
C ILE A 7 26.57 63.08 44.66
N ASN A 8 26.24 62.84 45.93
CA ASN A 8 25.44 61.69 46.30
C ASN A 8 23.98 62.02 46.00
N ASP A 9 23.58 61.89 44.70
CA ASP A 9 22.21 62.02 44.31
C ASP A 9 21.42 60.70 44.62
N PRO A 10 20.53 60.72 45.63
CA PRO A 10 19.74 59.54 46.00
C PRO A 10 18.80 59.09 44.85
N THR A 11 18.56 59.98 43.91
CA THR A 11 17.75 59.67 42.69
C THR A 11 18.48 58.74 41.75
N GLY A 12 19.82 58.80 41.64
CA GLY A 12 20.57 57.88 40.75
C GLY A 12 20.51 56.43 41.23
N GLY A 13 20.50 56.21 42.55
CA GLY A 13 20.33 54.85 43.12
C GLY A 13 18.94 54.25 42.85
N LEU A 14 17.90 55.07 42.99
CA LEU A 14 16.53 54.64 42.77
C LEU A 14 16.28 54.31 41.26
N VAL A 15 16.76 55.15 40.37
CA VAL A 15 16.67 54.92 38.92
C VAL A 15 17.42 53.64 38.51
N GLY A 16 18.61 53.40 39.11
CA GLY A 16 19.36 52.17 38.88
C GLY A 16 18.61 50.90 39.33
N LEU A 17 17.98 50.93 40.51
CA LEU A 17 17.16 49.82 41.01
C LEU A 17 15.94 49.55 40.12
N ILE A 18 15.25 50.58 39.66
CA ILE A 18 14.11 50.45 38.74
C ILE A 18 14.57 49.85 37.41
N ALA A 19 15.70 50.32 36.87
CA ALA A 19 16.25 49.79 35.61
C ALA A 19 16.66 48.31 35.74
N ILE A 20 17.27 47.90 36.85
CA ILE A 20 17.60 46.51 37.14
C ILE A 20 16.33 45.67 37.30
N GLY A 21 15.32 46.16 38.02
CA GLY A 21 14.04 45.46 38.19
C GLY A 21 13.31 45.27 36.86
N LEU A 22 13.27 46.30 35.99
CA LEU A 22 12.67 46.20 34.67
C LEU A 22 13.44 45.23 33.75
N SER A 23 14.79 45.27 33.82
CA SER A 23 15.64 44.34 33.07
C SER A 23 15.40 42.86 33.50
N LEU A 24 15.28 42.64 34.81
CA LEU A 24 14.99 41.31 35.38
C LEU A 24 13.59 40.84 34.96
N LEU A 25 12.59 41.71 34.93
CA LEU A 25 11.24 41.41 34.51
C LEU A 25 11.21 41.04 33.00
N LEU A 26 11.94 41.75 32.16
CA LEU A 26 12.09 41.45 30.75
C LEU A 26 12.78 40.09 30.49
N LEU A 27 13.81 39.78 31.29
CA LEU A 27 14.50 38.50 31.24
C LEU A 27 13.58 37.33 31.64
N LEU A 28 12.80 37.52 32.71
CA LEU A 28 11.82 36.53 33.16
C LEU A 28 10.74 36.28 32.08
N GLY A 29 10.29 37.31 31.40
CA GLY A 29 9.34 37.19 30.26
C GLY A 29 9.88 36.36 29.11
N GLN A 30 11.19 36.41 28.83
CA GLN A 30 11.83 35.60 27.78
C GLN A 30 12.16 34.17 28.24
N ALA A 31 12.03 33.84 29.50
CA ALA A 31 12.28 32.51 30.01
C ALA A 31 11.18 31.49 29.72
N PHE A 32 9.99 31.98 29.39
CA PHE A 32 8.85 31.09 29.07
C PHE A 32 8.60 31.02 27.58
N PHE A 33 8.21 29.84 27.12
CA PHE A 33 7.77 29.63 25.76
C PHE A 33 6.68 28.56 25.69
N ILE A 34 5.85 28.65 24.69
CA ILE A 34 4.73 27.71 24.47
C ILE A 34 5.06 26.81 23.28
N VAL A 35 4.94 25.50 23.50
CA VAL A 35 5.00 24.50 22.43
C VAL A 35 3.56 24.19 21.99
N PRO A 36 3.22 24.43 20.72
CA PRO A 36 1.88 24.13 20.19
C PRO A 36 1.57 22.65 20.22
N ALA A 37 0.28 22.30 20.29
CA ALA A 37 -0.18 20.92 20.15
C ALA A 37 0.25 20.31 18.79
N GLY A 38 0.68 19.04 18.82
CA GLY A 38 1.20 18.34 17.64
C GLY A 38 2.66 18.64 17.30
N LYS A 39 3.34 19.43 18.13
CA LYS A 39 4.78 19.67 18.03
C LYS A 39 5.49 19.33 19.33
N VAL A 40 6.77 19.04 19.23
CA VAL A 40 7.69 19.01 20.37
C VAL A 40 8.81 20.00 20.13
N ALA A 41 9.45 20.45 21.20
CA ALA A 41 10.57 21.38 21.09
C ALA A 41 11.87 20.69 21.48
N VAL A 42 12.86 20.72 20.59
CA VAL A 42 14.23 20.35 20.91
C VAL A 42 14.94 21.58 21.46
N VAL A 43 15.52 21.45 22.66
CA VAL A 43 16.25 22.53 23.31
C VAL A 43 17.74 22.30 23.15
N THR A 44 18.46 23.34 22.68
CA THR A 44 19.91 23.32 22.65
C THR A 44 20.45 24.34 23.64
N THR A 45 21.49 23.98 24.37
CA THR A 45 22.22 24.89 25.25
C THR A 45 23.59 25.14 24.65
N LEU A 46 23.86 26.39 24.27
CA LEU A 46 25.12 26.78 23.59
C LEU A 46 25.46 25.85 22.40
N GLY A 47 24.44 25.50 21.58
CA GLY A 47 24.59 24.65 20.42
C GLY A 47 24.53 23.13 20.69
N LYS A 48 24.60 22.67 21.92
CA LYS A 48 24.48 21.25 22.29
C LYS A 48 23.06 20.91 22.69
N VAL A 49 22.49 19.85 22.09
CA VAL A 49 21.17 19.35 22.51
C VAL A 49 21.22 18.95 23.99
N SER A 50 20.35 19.53 24.78
CA SER A 50 20.29 19.30 26.21
C SER A 50 18.94 18.82 26.66
N GLY A 51 18.93 17.63 27.30
CA GLY A 51 17.72 16.97 27.77
C GLY A 51 16.90 16.29 26.65
N GLY A 52 15.74 15.82 27.02
CA GLY A 52 14.74 15.25 26.08
C GLY A 52 13.95 16.35 25.39
N SER A 53 13.11 15.94 24.44
CA SER A 53 12.16 16.81 23.76
C SER A 53 11.14 17.37 24.75
N ARG A 54 10.83 18.68 24.63
CA ARG A 54 9.79 19.32 25.44
C ARG A 54 8.41 19.08 24.83
N LEU A 55 7.51 18.61 25.65
CA LEU A 55 6.14 18.33 25.29
C LEU A 55 5.32 19.61 25.04
N PRO A 56 4.15 19.51 24.37
CA PRO A 56 3.24 20.64 24.19
C PRO A 56 2.85 21.30 25.51
N GLY A 57 2.68 22.61 25.49
CA GLY A 57 2.30 23.42 26.64
C GLY A 57 3.33 24.48 27.00
N LEU A 58 3.20 25.05 28.21
CA LEU A 58 4.10 26.06 28.73
C LEU A 58 5.39 25.38 29.20
N ASN A 59 6.52 25.86 28.69
CA ASN A 59 7.86 25.38 29.03
C ASN A 59 8.79 26.52 29.43
N PHE A 60 9.87 26.16 30.10
CA PHE A 60 10.89 27.11 30.56
C PHE A 60 12.19 26.90 29.76
N LYS A 61 12.85 28.02 29.43
CA LYS A 61 14.20 28.05 28.84
C LYS A 61 15.07 29.08 29.56
N ILE A 62 16.37 28.87 29.52
CA ILE A 62 17.35 29.85 29.99
C ILE A 62 17.56 30.88 28.87
N PRO A 63 17.19 32.18 29.08
CA PRO A 63 17.43 33.22 28.10
C PRO A 63 18.91 33.30 27.71
N PHE A 64 19.19 33.64 26.45
CA PHE A 64 20.53 33.74 25.82
C PHE A 64 21.35 32.46 25.74
N ALA A 65 21.15 31.47 26.65
CA ALA A 65 21.90 30.23 26.66
C ALA A 65 21.20 29.12 25.86
N GLN A 66 19.87 29.15 25.78
CA GLN A 66 19.06 28.09 25.12
C GLN A 66 18.33 28.58 23.90
N ALA A 67 18.46 27.82 22.80
CA ALA A 67 17.68 27.96 21.59
C ALA A 67 16.68 26.79 21.48
N ILE A 68 15.56 27.05 20.81
CA ILE A 68 14.41 26.15 20.71
C ILE A 68 14.13 25.87 19.26
N TYR A 69 14.01 24.58 18.93
CA TYR A 69 13.71 24.10 17.58
C TYR A 69 12.42 23.26 17.62
N PRO A 70 11.32 23.78 17.07
CA PRO A 70 10.06 23.02 17.02
C PRO A 70 10.15 21.92 15.97
N PHE A 71 9.69 20.71 16.34
CA PHE A 71 9.52 19.57 15.45
C PHE A 71 8.05 19.19 15.39
N ASP A 72 7.50 19.03 14.18
CA ASP A 72 6.16 18.48 13.98
C ASP A 72 6.22 16.96 14.15
N VAL A 73 5.39 16.42 15.05
CA VAL A 73 5.32 15.00 15.38
C VAL A 73 3.99 14.38 14.95
N ARG A 74 3.16 15.15 14.25
CA ARG A 74 1.92 14.65 13.66
C ARG A 74 2.23 13.73 12.48
N THR A 75 1.28 12.87 12.15
CA THR A 75 1.37 12.04 10.94
C THR A 75 1.46 12.94 9.70
N GLN A 76 2.53 12.77 8.97
CA GLN A 76 2.76 13.41 7.68
C GLN A 76 2.47 12.42 6.56
N VAL A 77 1.97 12.92 5.44
CA VAL A 77 1.66 12.16 4.23
C VAL A 77 2.50 12.70 3.10
N LYS A 78 3.31 11.83 2.48
CA LYS A 78 4.20 12.21 1.38
C LYS A 78 4.05 11.27 0.21
N PRO A 79 3.56 11.74 -0.94
CA PRO A 79 3.62 11.00 -2.19
C PRO A 79 5.05 11.05 -2.74
N GLU A 80 5.50 9.91 -3.27
CA GLU A 80 6.78 9.74 -3.94
C GLU A 80 6.56 9.00 -5.25
N GLU A 81 6.87 9.66 -6.36
CA GLU A 81 6.87 9.02 -7.67
C GLU A 81 8.19 8.27 -7.84
N PHE A 82 8.10 7.03 -8.29
CA PHE A 82 9.29 6.21 -8.50
C PHE A 82 9.19 5.39 -9.77
N ALA A 83 10.35 5.13 -10.35
CA ALA A 83 10.52 4.17 -11.42
C ALA A 83 11.47 3.07 -10.95
N THR A 84 11.15 1.83 -11.28
CA THR A 84 11.99 0.68 -10.95
C THR A 84 11.90 -0.40 -12.01
N LEU A 85 12.87 -1.34 -11.98
CA LEU A 85 12.88 -2.51 -12.84
C LEU A 85 12.29 -3.71 -12.09
N THR A 86 11.51 -4.47 -12.81
CA THR A 86 10.98 -5.77 -12.38
C THR A 86 12.03 -6.86 -12.61
N LYS A 87 11.74 -8.09 -12.15
CA LYS A 87 12.60 -9.27 -12.36
C LYS A 87 12.84 -9.57 -13.85
N ASP A 88 11.84 -9.36 -14.68
CA ASP A 88 11.90 -9.51 -16.14
C ASP A 88 12.38 -8.25 -16.89
N LEU A 89 13.08 -7.35 -16.14
CA LEU A 89 13.72 -6.12 -16.67
C LEU A 89 12.75 -5.13 -17.33
N GLN A 90 11.47 -5.16 -16.94
CA GLN A 90 10.51 -4.18 -17.39
C GLN A 90 10.53 -2.95 -16.47
N VAL A 91 10.39 -1.77 -17.05
CA VAL A 91 10.26 -0.52 -16.29
C VAL A 91 8.80 -0.35 -15.87
N ILE A 92 8.59 -0.14 -14.58
CA ILE A 92 7.32 0.27 -14.01
C ILE A 92 7.46 1.63 -13.35
N GLU A 93 6.42 2.43 -13.46
CA GLU A 93 6.28 3.71 -12.78
C GLU A 93 5.05 3.64 -11.88
N ALA A 94 5.19 4.12 -10.65
CA ALA A 94 4.09 4.16 -9.70
C ALA A 94 4.33 5.26 -8.67
N THR A 95 3.31 5.54 -7.87
CA THR A 95 3.37 6.50 -6.75
C THR A 95 3.21 5.75 -5.44
N ALA A 96 4.18 5.91 -4.55
CA ALA A 96 4.12 5.41 -3.19
C ALA A 96 3.81 6.57 -2.24
N THR A 97 2.67 6.53 -1.57
CA THR A 97 2.29 7.52 -0.56
C THR A 97 2.57 6.96 0.82
N VAL A 98 3.65 7.45 1.46
CA VAL A 98 4.02 7.02 2.81
C VAL A 98 3.39 7.93 3.86
N LYS A 99 2.83 7.33 4.90
CA LYS A 99 2.30 7.98 6.10
C LYS A 99 3.26 7.69 7.26
N TYR A 100 3.88 8.72 7.81
CA TYR A 100 4.86 8.57 8.88
C TYR A 100 4.75 9.66 9.93
N ALA A 101 5.28 9.40 11.11
CA ALA A 101 5.42 10.39 12.19
C ALA A 101 6.79 10.25 12.86
N VAL A 102 7.37 11.35 13.30
CA VAL A 102 8.57 11.34 14.15
C VAL A 102 8.14 11.04 15.58
N ARG A 103 8.81 10.12 16.25
CA ARG A 103 8.56 9.81 17.67
C ARG A 103 8.92 11.02 18.53
N PRO A 104 7.99 11.54 19.36
CA PRO A 104 8.19 12.76 20.13
C PRO A 104 9.43 12.73 21.02
N GLU A 105 9.68 11.58 21.66
CA GLU A 105 10.83 11.34 22.56
C GLU A 105 12.16 11.34 21.81
N GLU A 106 12.17 10.96 20.54
CA GLU A 106 13.36 10.82 19.72
C GLU A 106 13.71 12.08 18.90
N ALA A 107 12.88 13.13 18.94
CA ALA A 107 13.12 14.36 18.19
C ALA A 107 14.49 14.99 18.49
N GLY A 108 14.96 14.91 19.71
CA GLY A 108 16.30 15.38 20.11
C GLY A 108 17.44 14.57 19.49
N ARG A 109 17.24 13.27 19.26
CA ARG A 109 18.20 12.40 18.58
C ARG A 109 18.20 12.68 17.08
N VAL A 110 17.01 12.80 16.48
CA VAL A 110 16.85 13.22 15.07
C VAL A 110 17.59 14.52 14.82
N PHE A 111 17.39 15.52 15.69
CA PHE A 111 18.07 16.82 15.57
C PHE A 111 19.59 16.70 15.57
N ARG A 112 20.16 15.83 16.42
CA ARG A 112 21.62 15.65 16.52
C ARG A 112 22.23 14.91 15.35
N THR A 113 21.54 13.91 14.82
CA THR A 113 22.16 12.92 13.91
C THR A 113 21.70 13.02 12.47
N ILE A 114 20.55 13.67 12.21
CA ILE A 114 19.90 13.59 10.91
C ILE A 114 19.60 14.95 10.33
N ALA A 115 18.75 15.72 11.01
CA ALA A 115 18.18 16.93 10.46
C ALA A 115 17.84 17.93 11.59
N SER A 116 18.26 19.17 11.40
CA SER A 116 17.97 20.25 12.33
C SER A 116 16.53 20.78 12.26
N ASN A 117 15.71 20.22 11.39
CA ASN A 117 14.30 20.53 11.24
C ASN A 117 13.51 19.29 10.78
N ASP A 118 12.20 19.30 10.98
CA ASP A 118 11.28 18.21 10.61
C ASP A 118 11.19 17.98 9.09
N ARG A 119 11.37 19.03 8.27
CA ARG A 119 11.25 18.95 6.80
C ARG A 119 12.35 18.10 6.16
N ASP A 120 13.53 18.10 6.73
CA ASP A 120 14.70 17.39 6.21
C ASP A 120 14.70 15.89 6.60
N VAL A 121 13.82 15.47 7.50
CA VAL A 121 13.71 14.05 7.91
C VAL A 121 13.27 13.19 6.72
N TYR A 122 12.29 13.66 5.95
CA TYR A 122 11.81 12.93 4.78
C TYR A 122 12.92 12.68 3.75
N PRO A 123 13.57 13.70 3.16
CA PRO A 123 14.53 13.48 2.09
C PRO A 123 15.82 12.78 2.55
N ARG A 124 16.17 12.86 3.85
CA ARG A 124 17.40 12.25 4.35
C ARG A 124 17.27 10.80 4.76
N ILE A 125 16.10 10.37 5.21
CA ILE A 125 15.90 9.02 5.75
C ILE A 125 14.74 8.31 5.09
N ILE A 126 13.53 8.92 5.11
CA ILE A 126 12.33 8.24 4.67
C ILE A 126 12.41 7.90 3.18
N GLN A 127 12.67 8.89 2.36
CA GLN A 127 12.74 8.74 0.89
C GLN A 127 13.76 7.70 0.43
N PRO A 128 15.04 7.71 0.87
CA PRO A 128 16.00 6.71 0.42
C PRO A 128 15.66 5.31 0.93
N SER A 129 15.14 5.17 2.15
CA SER A 129 14.72 3.87 2.69
C SER A 129 13.48 3.34 1.96
N LEU A 130 12.51 4.21 1.68
CA LEU A 130 11.34 3.89 0.87
C LEU A 130 11.73 3.39 -0.52
N LEU A 131 12.56 4.17 -1.24
CA LEU A 131 13.00 3.80 -2.59
C LEU A 131 13.82 2.50 -2.59
N LYS A 132 14.65 2.28 -1.57
CA LYS A 132 15.41 1.02 -1.42
C LYS A 132 14.47 -0.17 -1.25
N ALA A 133 13.48 -0.07 -0.36
CA ALA A 133 12.51 -1.13 -0.11
C ALA A 133 11.66 -1.42 -1.35
N LEU A 134 11.14 -0.38 -2.01
CA LEU A 134 10.38 -0.49 -3.27
C LEU A 134 11.19 -1.24 -4.33
N LYS A 135 12.41 -0.81 -4.61
CA LYS A 135 13.28 -1.47 -5.59
C LYS A 135 13.60 -2.91 -5.22
N SER A 136 13.83 -3.19 -3.95
CA SER A 136 14.11 -4.54 -3.46
C SER A 136 12.95 -5.50 -3.68
N VAL A 137 11.71 -5.05 -3.42
CA VAL A 137 10.53 -5.90 -3.60
C VAL A 137 10.22 -6.07 -5.09
N PHE A 138 10.09 -4.98 -5.83
CA PHE A 138 9.68 -5.05 -7.24
C PHE A 138 10.66 -5.81 -8.13
N SER A 139 11.96 -5.78 -7.82
CA SER A 139 12.97 -6.55 -8.56
C SER A 139 12.88 -8.08 -8.39
N GLN A 140 12.08 -8.56 -7.44
CA GLN A 140 11.89 -10.00 -7.19
C GLN A 140 10.74 -10.60 -7.99
N TYR A 141 9.83 -9.78 -8.52
CA TYR A 141 8.61 -10.20 -9.19
C TYR A 141 8.60 -9.81 -10.66
N GLU A 142 7.97 -10.65 -11.47
CA GLU A 142 7.68 -10.35 -12.87
C GLU A 142 6.53 -9.36 -12.98
N LEU A 143 6.51 -8.55 -14.02
CA LEU A 143 5.51 -7.52 -14.22
C LEU A 143 4.07 -8.08 -14.21
N VAL A 144 3.86 -9.26 -14.79
CA VAL A 144 2.55 -9.93 -14.81
C VAL A 144 2.09 -10.24 -13.38
N THR A 145 2.98 -10.77 -12.53
CA THR A 145 2.69 -11.07 -11.13
C THR A 145 2.35 -9.79 -10.36
N ILE A 146 3.13 -8.72 -10.57
CA ILE A 146 2.86 -7.41 -9.94
C ILE A 146 1.47 -6.90 -10.33
N ALA A 147 1.08 -7.03 -11.60
CA ALA A 147 -0.21 -6.54 -12.07
C ALA A 147 -1.39 -7.39 -11.58
N THR A 148 -1.21 -8.71 -11.41
CA THR A 148 -2.28 -9.64 -11.00
C THR A 148 -2.42 -9.76 -9.48
N GLU A 149 -1.32 -9.62 -8.74
CA GLU A 149 -1.24 -9.78 -7.28
C GLU A 149 -0.92 -8.45 -6.58
N TRP A 150 -1.42 -7.35 -7.13
CA TRP A 150 -1.10 -6.00 -6.67
C TRP A 150 -1.29 -5.77 -5.17
N ASN A 151 -2.37 -6.29 -4.59
CA ASN A 151 -2.67 -6.12 -3.17
C ASN A 151 -1.66 -6.84 -2.27
N ASP A 152 -1.24 -8.04 -2.65
CA ASP A 152 -0.27 -8.83 -1.90
C ASP A 152 1.12 -8.20 -1.98
N ILE A 153 1.52 -7.75 -3.17
CA ILE A 153 2.76 -7.01 -3.39
C ILE A 153 2.76 -5.69 -2.61
N SER A 154 1.64 -4.94 -2.61
CA SER A 154 1.51 -3.70 -1.84
C SER A 154 1.70 -3.94 -0.34
N SER A 155 1.07 -4.99 0.19
CA SER A 155 1.21 -5.38 1.61
C SER A 155 2.63 -5.83 1.96
N LEU A 156 3.33 -6.48 1.02
CA LEU A 156 4.73 -6.86 1.19
C LEU A 156 5.64 -5.64 1.20
N VAL A 157 5.42 -4.69 0.28
CA VAL A 157 6.15 -3.42 0.24
C VAL A 157 5.96 -2.65 1.52
N GLU A 158 4.72 -2.51 2.01
CA GLU A 158 4.44 -1.80 3.26
C GLU A 158 5.22 -2.40 4.43
N ARG A 159 5.21 -3.72 4.59
CA ARG A 159 5.99 -4.42 5.63
C ARG A 159 7.49 -4.19 5.47
N THR A 160 8.01 -4.32 4.26
CA THR A 160 9.45 -4.15 3.99
C THR A 160 9.90 -2.70 4.27
N VAL A 161 9.06 -1.71 3.93
CA VAL A 161 9.32 -0.29 4.25
C VAL A 161 9.28 -0.06 5.74
N ALA A 162 8.29 -0.62 6.44
CA ALA A 162 8.19 -0.50 7.90
C ALA A 162 9.42 -1.12 8.59
N GLU A 163 9.84 -2.32 8.20
CA GLU A 163 11.04 -3.00 8.71
C GLU A 163 12.33 -2.21 8.43
N GLU A 164 12.46 -1.62 7.24
CA GLU A 164 13.64 -0.83 6.89
C GLU A 164 13.72 0.47 7.70
N LEU A 165 12.59 1.12 7.97
CA LEU A 165 12.52 2.35 8.74
C LEU A 165 12.55 2.12 10.24
N ASP A 166 12.06 0.99 10.75
CA ASP A 166 12.10 0.64 12.17
C ASP A 166 13.54 0.47 12.70
N LYS A 167 14.50 0.16 11.82
CA LYS A 167 15.93 0.11 12.15
C LYS A 167 16.46 1.44 12.72
N PHE A 168 15.80 2.53 12.43
CA PHE A 168 16.22 3.87 12.88
C PHE A 168 15.64 4.27 14.25
N ASP A 169 14.55 3.60 14.69
CA ASP A 169 13.91 3.78 16.01
C ASP A 169 13.38 5.19 16.34
N TYR A 170 13.36 6.12 15.38
CA TYR A 170 12.85 7.47 15.59
C TYR A 170 11.68 7.88 14.69
N VAL A 171 11.26 6.98 13.81
CA VAL A 171 10.13 7.20 12.90
C VAL A 171 9.15 6.04 13.00
N ASP A 172 7.87 6.37 13.12
CA ASP A 172 6.76 5.42 13.01
C ASP A 172 6.19 5.46 11.60
N VAL A 173 6.19 4.34 10.89
CA VAL A 173 5.43 4.18 9.64
C VAL A 173 3.98 3.83 10.00
N ARG A 174 3.05 4.69 9.57
CA ARG A 174 1.61 4.55 9.84
C ARG A 174 0.86 3.87 8.72
N GLY A 175 1.48 3.72 7.57
CA GLY A 175 0.94 3.06 6.39
C GLY A 175 1.62 3.49 5.11
N LEU A 176 1.42 2.70 4.08
CA LEU A 176 1.91 2.94 2.73
C LEU A 176 0.80 2.61 1.72
N ASP A 177 0.47 3.56 0.87
CA ASP A 177 -0.45 3.33 -0.23
C ASP A 177 0.33 3.34 -1.55
N LEU A 178 0.19 2.29 -2.35
CA LEU A 178 0.72 2.23 -3.70
C LEU A 178 -0.40 2.51 -4.70
N THR A 179 -0.17 3.46 -5.61
CA THR A 179 -1.17 3.89 -6.59
C THR A 179 -0.51 4.17 -7.94
N GLY A 180 -1.32 4.30 -8.99
CA GLY A 180 -0.86 4.84 -10.28
C GLY A 180 0.12 3.93 -11.01
N LEU A 181 0.01 2.59 -10.90
CA LEU A 181 0.86 1.68 -11.66
C LEU A 181 0.72 1.96 -13.16
N GLN A 182 1.79 2.44 -13.76
CA GLN A 182 1.89 2.65 -15.21
C GLN A 182 2.81 1.59 -15.81
N ILE A 183 2.29 0.92 -16.82
CA ILE A 183 2.98 -0.12 -17.57
C ILE A 183 3.10 0.38 -19.02
N ALA A 184 4.23 0.14 -19.67
CA ALA A 184 4.43 0.48 -21.06
C ALA A 184 3.30 -0.09 -21.95
N LYS A 185 2.79 0.70 -22.89
CA LYS A 185 1.61 0.35 -23.71
C LYS A 185 1.80 -0.94 -24.50
N GLU A 186 3.01 -1.13 -25.02
CA GLU A 186 3.41 -2.31 -25.79
C GLU A 186 3.32 -3.58 -24.94
N TYR A 187 3.74 -3.48 -23.70
CA TYR A 187 3.71 -4.62 -22.77
C TYR A 187 2.29 -4.93 -22.27
N ARG A 188 1.48 -3.91 -22.08
CA ARG A 188 0.05 -4.07 -21.74
C ARG A 188 -0.68 -4.87 -22.82
N ALA A 189 -0.47 -4.53 -24.09
CA ALA A 189 -1.06 -5.27 -25.22
C ALA A 189 -0.60 -6.75 -25.26
N ALA A 190 0.69 -7.00 -24.95
CA ALA A 190 1.22 -8.37 -24.88
C ALA A 190 0.61 -9.19 -23.73
N ILE A 191 0.41 -8.57 -22.56
CA ILE A 191 -0.28 -9.19 -21.40
C ILE A 191 -1.73 -9.53 -21.78
N GLU A 192 -2.46 -8.60 -22.37
CA GLU A 192 -3.84 -8.81 -22.81
C GLU A 192 -3.94 -9.97 -23.80
N GLN A 193 -3.06 -10.03 -24.79
CA GLN A 193 -3.01 -11.15 -25.75
C GLN A 193 -2.71 -12.48 -25.06
N LYS A 194 -1.76 -12.52 -24.12
CA LYS A 194 -1.45 -13.72 -23.35
C LYS A 194 -2.65 -14.19 -22.53
N GLN A 195 -3.33 -13.27 -21.83
CA GLN A 195 -4.54 -13.60 -21.06
C GLN A 195 -5.68 -14.12 -21.95
N ILE A 196 -5.88 -13.52 -23.11
CA ILE A 196 -6.86 -14.02 -24.10
C ILE A 196 -6.50 -15.43 -24.54
N ALA A 197 -5.23 -15.69 -24.88
CA ALA A 197 -4.78 -17.01 -25.29
C ALA A 197 -4.93 -18.06 -24.17
N GLU A 198 -4.61 -17.71 -22.93
CA GLU A 198 -4.80 -18.59 -21.77
C GLU A 198 -6.28 -18.89 -21.51
N GLN A 199 -7.16 -17.89 -21.63
CA GLN A 199 -8.62 -18.12 -21.54
C GLN A 199 -9.15 -18.99 -22.65
N GLN A 200 -8.67 -18.82 -23.90
CA GLN A 200 -9.05 -19.67 -25.01
C GLN A 200 -8.60 -21.12 -24.80
N LEU A 201 -7.37 -21.31 -24.29
CA LEU A 201 -6.87 -22.65 -23.95
C LEU A 201 -7.71 -23.30 -22.84
N LEU A 202 -8.09 -22.54 -21.82
CA LEU A 202 -8.93 -23.03 -20.73
C LEU A 202 -10.34 -23.41 -21.23
N ARG A 203 -10.92 -22.58 -22.11
CA ARG A 203 -12.22 -22.90 -22.76
C ARG A 203 -12.11 -24.18 -23.58
N ALA A 204 -11.11 -24.29 -24.44
CA ALA A 204 -10.90 -25.48 -25.24
C ALA A 204 -10.73 -26.76 -24.39
N LYS A 205 -9.94 -26.68 -23.30
CA LYS A 205 -9.81 -27.80 -22.35
C LYS A 205 -11.15 -28.16 -21.68
N THR A 206 -11.96 -27.17 -21.36
CA THR A 206 -13.28 -27.37 -20.75
C THR A 206 -14.24 -28.01 -21.74
N GLU A 207 -14.26 -27.57 -23.02
CA GLU A 207 -15.05 -28.12 -24.06
C GLU A 207 -14.68 -29.59 -24.32
N VAL A 208 -13.39 -29.92 -24.40
CA VAL A 208 -12.93 -31.33 -24.54
C VAL A 208 -13.44 -32.15 -23.36
N LYS A 209 -13.32 -31.65 -22.13
CA LYS A 209 -13.78 -32.35 -20.92
C LYS A 209 -15.30 -32.56 -20.91
N ILE A 210 -16.07 -31.57 -21.41
CA ILE A 210 -17.52 -31.70 -21.56
C ILE A 210 -17.84 -32.76 -22.61
N ALA A 211 -17.17 -32.72 -23.77
CA ALA A 211 -17.38 -33.72 -24.87
C ALA A 211 -17.01 -35.14 -24.40
N GLU A 212 -15.93 -35.31 -23.63
CA GLU A 212 -15.58 -36.61 -23.03
C GLU A 212 -16.66 -37.08 -22.05
N GLN A 213 -17.20 -36.22 -21.24
CA GLN A 213 -18.29 -36.57 -20.30
C GLN A 213 -19.59 -36.89 -21.03
N GLU A 214 -19.91 -36.18 -22.11
CA GLU A 214 -21.04 -36.48 -22.97
C GLU A 214 -20.86 -37.83 -23.66
N ALA A 215 -19.68 -38.13 -24.19
CA ALA A 215 -19.38 -39.41 -24.83
C ALA A 215 -19.55 -40.57 -23.83
N ILE A 216 -19.05 -40.43 -22.59
CA ILE A 216 -19.24 -41.43 -21.55
C ILE A 216 -20.73 -41.57 -21.19
N ARG A 217 -21.45 -40.47 -21.14
CA ARG A 217 -22.91 -40.47 -20.90
C ARG A 217 -23.67 -41.21 -22.01
N TYR A 218 -23.33 -40.94 -23.26
CA TYR A 218 -23.94 -41.65 -24.39
C TYR A 218 -23.58 -43.13 -24.43
N ASP A 219 -22.34 -43.51 -24.11
CA ASP A 219 -21.92 -44.91 -24.02
C ASP A 219 -22.64 -45.63 -22.87
N THR A 220 -22.80 -45.00 -21.73
CA THR A 220 -23.56 -45.52 -20.59
C THR A 220 -25.03 -45.67 -20.93
N LEU A 221 -25.63 -44.67 -21.59
CA LEU A 221 -27.00 -44.74 -22.10
C LEU A 221 -27.17 -45.89 -23.09
N ASN A 222 -26.29 -46.01 -24.08
CA ASN A 222 -26.35 -47.10 -25.08
C ASN A 222 -26.22 -48.48 -24.42
N ARG A 223 -25.41 -48.65 -23.40
CA ARG A 223 -25.27 -49.92 -22.65
C ARG A 223 -26.47 -50.20 -21.73
N SER A 224 -27.17 -49.16 -21.26
CA SER A 224 -28.35 -49.31 -20.40
C SER A 224 -29.69 -49.42 -21.17
N LEU A 225 -29.71 -49.03 -22.43
CA LEU A 225 -30.87 -49.14 -23.31
C LEU A 225 -30.94 -50.54 -23.92
N ASP A 226 -31.52 -51.48 -23.16
CA ASP A 226 -31.94 -52.76 -23.69
C ASP A 226 -33.01 -52.52 -24.78
N SER A 227 -33.06 -53.41 -25.79
CA SER A 227 -34.01 -53.34 -26.88
C SER A 227 -35.48 -53.17 -26.45
N GLN A 228 -35.80 -53.69 -25.25
CA GLN A 228 -37.12 -53.57 -24.64
C GLN A 228 -37.42 -52.16 -24.12
N VAL A 229 -36.42 -51.45 -23.62
CA VAL A 229 -36.56 -50.05 -23.13
C VAL A 229 -36.70 -49.08 -24.30
N LEU A 230 -35.95 -49.29 -25.36
CA LEU A 230 -36.11 -48.55 -26.63
C LEU A 230 -37.49 -48.70 -27.24
N PHE A 231 -38.00 -49.91 -27.22
CA PHE A 231 -39.33 -50.20 -27.71
C PHE A 231 -40.44 -49.54 -26.88
N LYS A 232 -40.29 -49.53 -25.57
CA LYS A 232 -41.22 -48.84 -24.65
C LYS A 232 -41.19 -47.30 -24.85
N LEU A 233 -40.01 -46.70 -24.98
CA LEU A 233 -39.86 -45.26 -25.26
C LEU A 233 -40.45 -44.88 -26.65
N PHE A 234 -40.34 -45.77 -27.62
CA PHE A 234 -40.96 -45.60 -28.89
C PHE A 234 -42.49 -45.62 -28.80
N LEU A 235 -43.06 -46.58 -28.06
CA LEU A 235 -44.50 -46.69 -27.84
C LEU A 235 -45.07 -45.46 -27.07
N ASP A 236 -44.34 -44.93 -26.10
CA ASP A 236 -44.74 -43.74 -25.31
C ASP A 236 -44.78 -42.46 -26.15
N LYS A 237 -44.00 -42.37 -27.24
CA LYS A 237 -43.96 -41.20 -28.15
C LYS A 237 -44.73 -41.38 -29.42
N TRP A 238 -45.28 -42.56 -29.68
CA TRP A 238 -46.03 -42.83 -30.88
C TRP A 238 -47.41 -42.17 -30.86
N ASP A 239 -47.70 -41.35 -31.86
CA ASP A 239 -48.93 -40.58 -32.01
C ASP A 239 -50.12 -41.42 -32.53
N GLY A 240 -49.90 -42.71 -32.77
CA GLY A 240 -50.94 -43.64 -33.27
C GLY A 240 -51.34 -43.44 -34.77
N GLN A 241 -50.71 -42.53 -35.47
CA GLN A 241 -51.09 -42.21 -36.88
C GLN A 241 -50.09 -42.73 -37.89
N THR A 242 -48.87 -43.01 -37.50
CA THR A 242 -47.85 -43.55 -38.43
C THR A 242 -47.75 -45.05 -38.24
N GLU A 243 -48.02 -45.78 -39.35
CA GLU A 243 -47.91 -47.24 -39.35
C GLU A 243 -46.43 -47.63 -39.42
N VAL A 244 -45.80 -47.77 -38.24
CA VAL A 244 -44.42 -48.25 -38.13
C VAL A 244 -44.43 -49.65 -37.55
N VAL A 245 -43.99 -50.60 -38.33
CA VAL A 245 -43.80 -51.97 -37.87
C VAL A 245 -42.41 -52.08 -37.27
N PRO A 246 -42.29 -52.19 -35.92
CA PRO A 246 -40.98 -52.38 -35.30
C PRO A 246 -40.47 -53.78 -35.71
N ALA A 247 -39.17 -53.85 -36.03
CA ALA A 247 -38.49 -55.13 -36.19
C ALA A 247 -38.56 -55.93 -34.89
N LEU A 248 -39.10 -57.12 -34.96
CA LEU A 248 -39.21 -58.04 -33.80
C LEU A 248 -37.84 -58.29 -33.18
N PRO A 249 -37.76 -58.41 -31.80
CA PRO A 249 -36.55 -58.82 -31.16
C PRO A 249 -36.08 -60.19 -31.65
N GLY A 250 -34.93 -60.21 -32.32
CA GLY A 250 -34.32 -61.40 -32.89
C GLY A 250 -33.97 -61.32 -34.40
N THR A 251 -34.35 -60.26 -35.06
CA THR A 251 -33.85 -59.97 -36.44
C THR A 251 -32.59 -59.15 -36.39
N VAL A 252 -31.62 -59.49 -37.16
CA VAL A 252 -30.25 -59.01 -37.30
C VAL A 252 -30.13 -57.50 -36.97
N ALA A 253 -29.24 -57.14 -35.97
CA ALA A 253 -28.94 -55.79 -35.64
C ALA A 253 -28.52 -54.98 -36.89
N GLY A 254 -29.32 -53.95 -37.24
CA GLY A 254 -28.96 -52.99 -38.30
C GLY A 254 -30.01 -52.80 -39.37
N SER A 255 -31.16 -53.47 -39.33
CA SER A 255 -32.24 -53.23 -40.33
C SER A 255 -33.03 -51.95 -39.96
N PRO A 256 -33.14 -50.97 -40.86
CA PRO A 256 -33.99 -49.80 -40.63
C PRO A 256 -35.46 -50.17 -40.51
N PRO A 257 -36.29 -49.47 -39.76
CA PRO A 257 -37.71 -49.72 -39.66
C PRO A 257 -38.37 -49.58 -41.08
N VAL A 258 -39.15 -50.55 -41.45
CA VAL A 258 -39.89 -50.52 -42.74
C VAL A 258 -41.11 -49.61 -42.56
N ILE A 259 -41.10 -48.47 -43.23
CA ILE A 259 -42.26 -47.57 -43.31
C ILE A 259 -43.21 -48.11 -44.41
N VAL A 260 -44.32 -48.65 -43.98
CA VAL A 260 -45.35 -49.04 -44.96
C VAL A 260 -46.31 -47.86 -45.14
N GLY A 261 -46.16 -47.15 -46.26
CA GLY A 261 -47.04 -46.04 -46.62
C GLY A 261 -48.46 -46.55 -46.85
N ARG A 262 -49.46 -45.83 -46.35
CA ARG A 262 -50.87 -46.04 -46.59
C ARG A 262 -51.17 -45.86 -48.05
N ARG A 263 -51.68 -46.86 -48.72
CA ARG A 263 -52.36 -46.70 -50.04
C ARG A 263 -53.68 -46.01 -49.76
N SER A 264 -53.93 -44.90 -50.42
CA SER A 264 -55.18 -44.17 -50.51
C SER A 264 -56.27 -44.97 -51.22
#